data_2a4c6daa3598fa51271abae2fd0bc5a1
#
_entry.id   2a4c6daa3598fa51271abae2fd0bc5a1
#
_cell.length_a   1.000
_cell.length_b   1.000
_cell.length_c   1.000
_cell.angle_alpha   90.00
_cell.angle_beta   90.00
_cell.angle_gamma   90.00
#
_symmetry.space_group_name_H-M   'P 1'
#
loop_
_entity.id
_entity.type
_entity.pdbx_description
1 polymer ?
#
loop_
_entity_poly.entity_id
_entity_poly.type
_entity_poly.pdbx_seq_one_letter_code
_entity_poly.pdbx_strand_id
1 'polypeptide(L)'
;MASEMIVEKSVVIDQPIDVVFEYLRFSKNMDQYSVWNMKDPYKKADYYGTDGTVGFVYKWDSKDKNVGAGEQKITKLVQNERIEYEMKFERPMKNTGTSKFILSEVNDKQTMVTWDFRGPTKFPMSLLTGIFQKMLGKDLMMSLENLKKRLEH
;
A
#
# COMPACT_ATOMS: atom_id res chain seq x y z
N MET A 1 2.75 -25.81 8.59
CA MET A 1 3.23 -24.42 8.69
C MET A 1 2.41 -23.52 7.78
N ALA A 2 2.00 -22.38 8.31
CA ALA A 2 1.36 -21.39 7.47
C ALA A 2 2.43 -20.74 6.60
N SER A 3 2.25 -20.75 5.28
CA SER A 3 3.13 -20.03 4.38
C SER A 3 2.74 -18.57 4.36
N GLU A 4 3.71 -17.70 4.14
CA GLU A 4 3.52 -16.26 4.02
C GLU A 4 3.59 -15.87 2.55
N MET A 5 2.62 -15.10 2.09
CA MET A 5 2.66 -14.50 0.77
C MET A 5 3.45 -13.20 0.86
N ILE A 6 4.45 -13.05 0.01
CA ILE A 6 5.28 -11.85 -0.05
C ILE A 6 5.23 -11.34 -1.48
N VAL A 7 4.82 -10.08 -1.64
CA VAL A 7 4.82 -9.40 -2.94
C VAL A 7 5.55 -8.07 -2.78
N GLU A 8 6.54 -7.85 -3.64
CA GLU A 8 7.38 -6.66 -3.57
C GLU A 8 7.64 -6.13 -4.97
N LYS A 9 7.44 -4.83 -5.16
CA LYS A 9 7.71 -4.14 -6.41
C LYS A 9 8.41 -2.82 -6.11
N SER A 10 9.19 -2.32 -7.06
CA SER A 10 9.96 -1.09 -6.89
C SER A 10 9.85 -0.20 -8.13
N VAL A 11 10.04 1.10 -7.90
CA VAL A 11 10.11 2.09 -8.96
C VAL A 11 11.12 3.17 -8.54
N VAL A 12 11.81 3.77 -9.52
CA VAL A 12 12.66 4.92 -9.27
C VAL A 12 11.89 6.19 -9.67
N ILE A 13 11.79 7.11 -8.71
CA ILE A 13 11.07 8.38 -8.89
C ILE A 13 12.10 9.51 -8.96
N ASP A 14 11.96 10.37 -9.96
CA ASP A 14 12.85 11.52 -10.17
C ASP A 14 12.47 12.68 -9.24
N GLN A 15 12.63 12.44 -7.94
CA GLN A 15 12.41 13.40 -6.87
C GLN A 15 13.31 13.08 -5.68
N PRO A 16 13.74 14.07 -4.91
CA PRO A 16 14.50 13.85 -3.69
C PRO A 16 13.73 13.04 -2.66
N ILE A 17 14.45 12.31 -1.82
CA ILE A 17 13.85 11.38 -0.87
C ILE A 17 12.92 12.06 0.14
N ASP A 18 13.24 13.25 0.57
CA ASP A 18 12.39 14.01 1.50
C ASP A 18 11.04 14.40 0.87
N VAL A 19 11.04 14.73 -0.41
CA VAL A 19 9.81 15.05 -1.18
C VAL A 19 8.94 13.80 -1.30
N VAL A 20 9.54 12.66 -1.63
CA VAL A 20 8.83 11.39 -1.79
C VAL A 20 8.25 10.93 -0.45
N PHE A 21 9.06 10.97 0.60
CA PHE A 21 8.62 10.55 1.93
C PHE A 21 7.45 11.42 2.43
N GLU A 22 7.56 12.74 2.30
CA GLU A 22 6.52 13.66 2.74
C GLU A 22 5.19 13.42 2.05
N TYR A 23 5.20 13.04 0.78
CA TYR A 23 3.98 12.70 0.06
C TYR A 23 3.42 11.35 0.51
N LEU A 24 4.29 10.34 0.64
CA LEU A 24 3.86 8.98 0.95
C LEU A 24 3.32 8.81 2.37
N ARG A 25 3.80 9.57 3.34
CA ARG A 25 3.40 9.40 4.73
C ARG A 25 1.92 9.70 4.99
N PHE A 26 1.28 10.47 4.13
CA PHE A 26 -0.15 10.76 4.25
C PHE A 26 -0.97 9.68 3.55
N SER A 27 -1.68 8.88 4.34
CA SER A 27 -2.45 7.75 3.82
C SER A 27 -3.57 8.17 2.87
N LYS A 28 -4.13 9.35 3.04
CA LYS A 28 -5.18 9.87 2.15
C LYS A 28 -4.67 10.07 0.72
N ASN A 29 -3.37 10.27 0.54
CA ASN A 29 -2.78 10.40 -0.79
C ASN A 29 -2.89 9.11 -1.60
N MET A 30 -3.10 7.96 -0.96
CA MET A 30 -3.30 6.69 -1.66
C MET A 30 -4.47 6.73 -2.63
N ASP A 31 -5.47 7.57 -2.37
CA ASP A 31 -6.60 7.73 -3.29
C ASP A 31 -6.17 8.26 -4.66
N GLN A 32 -4.97 8.81 -4.76
CA GLN A 32 -4.44 9.41 -5.99
C GLN A 32 -3.52 8.48 -6.79
N TYR A 33 -3.06 7.38 -6.21
CA TYR A 33 -2.13 6.49 -6.92
C TYR A 33 -2.43 5.00 -6.76
N SER A 34 -3.01 4.56 -5.65
CA SER A 34 -3.32 3.16 -5.44
C SER A 34 -4.49 2.72 -6.32
N VAL A 35 -4.28 1.71 -7.17
CA VAL A 35 -5.34 1.24 -8.07
C VAL A 35 -6.56 0.74 -7.32
N TRP A 36 -6.38 0.16 -6.14
CA TRP A 36 -7.51 -0.31 -5.31
C TRP A 36 -8.35 0.86 -4.81
N ASN A 37 -7.69 1.92 -4.34
CA ASN A 37 -8.36 3.13 -3.86
C ASN A 37 -9.09 3.85 -5.00
N MET A 38 -8.55 3.78 -6.21
CA MET A 38 -9.08 4.48 -7.38
C MET A 38 -10.23 3.74 -8.05
N LYS A 39 -10.36 2.42 -7.84
CA LYS A 39 -11.41 1.61 -8.46
C LYS A 39 -12.81 2.05 -8.08
N ASP A 40 -12.99 2.51 -6.86
CA ASP A 40 -14.30 3.00 -6.38
C ASP A 40 -14.14 4.36 -5.72
N PRO A 41 -14.30 5.45 -6.48
CA PRO A 41 -14.22 6.80 -5.92
C PRO A 41 -15.40 7.12 -4.98
N TYR A 42 -16.44 6.30 -4.98
CA TYR A 42 -17.62 6.48 -4.12
C TYR A 42 -17.59 5.58 -2.89
N LYS A 43 -16.49 4.89 -2.64
CA LYS A 43 -16.36 4.09 -1.43
C LYS A 43 -16.54 4.95 -0.19
N LYS A 44 -17.10 4.36 0.85
CA LYS A 44 -17.14 5.01 2.16
C LYS A 44 -15.74 4.95 2.77
N ALA A 45 -15.24 6.08 3.21
CA ALA A 45 -13.94 6.17 3.87
C ALA A 45 -14.09 6.88 5.20
N ASP A 46 -13.52 6.28 6.24
CA ASP A 46 -13.47 6.86 7.59
C ASP A 46 -12.02 6.97 8.02
N TYR A 47 -11.71 8.04 8.74
CA TYR A 47 -10.35 8.33 9.17
C TYR A 47 -10.32 8.52 10.67
N TYR A 48 -9.31 7.96 11.34
CA TYR A 48 -9.13 8.07 12.79
C TYR A 48 -7.70 8.49 13.09
N GLY A 49 -7.55 9.53 13.89
CA GLY A 49 -6.24 10.08 14.25
C GLY A 49 -5.78 11.18 13.29
N THR A 50 -4.50 11.48 13.33
CA THR A 50 -3.88 12.51 12.50
C THR A 50 -3.13 11.83 11.35
N ASP A 51 -3.53 12.14 10.12
CA ASP A 51 -2.87 11.53 8.95
C ASP A 51 -1.38 11.89 8.92
N GLY A 52 -0.59 10.94 8.45
CA GLY A 52 0.85 11.09 8.39
C GLY A 52 1.56 10.85 9.71
N THR A 53 0.86 10.34 10.73
CA THR A 53 1.47 10.00 12.03
C THR A 53 1.15 8.57 12.41
N VAL A 54 1.97 8.00 13.30
CA VAL A 54 1.75 6.63 13.82
C VAL A 54 0.40 6.59 14.53
N GLY A 55 -0.37 5.54 14.23
CA GLY A 55 -1.70 5.34 14.79
C GLY A 55 -2.83 5.78 13.88
N PHE A 56 -2.55 6.51 12.82
CA PHE A 56 -3.59 6.93 11.87
C PHE A 56 -4.21 5.70 11.20
N VAL A 57 -5.55 5.66 11.16
CA VAL A 57 -6.31 4.59 10.51
C VAL A 57 -7.10 5.15 9.35
N TYR A 58 -6.92 4.51 8.19
CA TYR A 58 -7.72 4.73 6.99
C TYR A 58 -8.62 3.50 6.83
N LYS A 59 -9.93 3.70 6.98
CA LYS A 59 -10.92 2.63 6.87
C LYS A 59 -11.75 2.83 5.63
N TRP A 60 -11.93 1.75 4.83
CA TRP A 60 -12.72 1.83 3.61
C TRP A 60 -13.80 0.76 3.59
N ASP A 61 -14.90 1.08 2.91
CA ASP A 61 -16.01 0.17 2.71
C ASP A 61 -16.59 0.44 1.33
N SER A 62 -16.41 -0.51 0.43
CA SER A 62 -16.84 -0.41 -0.95
C SER A 62 -17.87 -1.49 -1.27
N LYS A 63 -18.81 -1.17 -2.13
CA LYS A 63 -19.76 -2.13 -2.68
C LYS A 63 -19.15 -2.94 -3.82
N ASP A 64 -18.02 -2.48 -4.36
CA ASP A 64 -17.26 -3.21 -5.39
C ASP A 64 -16.54 -4.38 -4.74
N LYS A 65 -16.83 -5.60 -5.22
CA LYS A 65 -16.24 -6.83 -4.67
C LYS A 65 -14.73 -6.88 -4.79
N ASN A 66 -14.16 -6.19 -5.78
CA ASN A 66 -12.71 -6.16 -6.00
C ASN A 66 -12.01 -5.19 -5.05
N VAL A 67 -12.74 -4.31 -4.40
CA VAL A 67 -12.20 -3.36 -3.42
C VAL A 67 -12.47 -3.83 -2.00
N GLY A 68 -13.70 -4.29 -1.74
CA GLY A 68 -14.09 -4.83 -0.44
C GLY A 68 -14.12 -3.80 0.68
N ALA A 69 -13.81 -4.25 1.88
CA ALA A 69 -13.77 -3.42 3.07
C ALA A 69 -12.61 -3.82 3.96
N GLY A 70 -12.05 -2.86 4.66
CA GLY A 70 -10.94 -3.09 5.58
C GLY A 70 -10.40 -1.81 6.17
N GLU A 71 -9.26 -1.92 6.82
CA GLU A 71 -8.57 -0.77 7.39
C GLU A 71 -7.06 -0.91 7.28
N GLN A 72 -6.39 0.23 7.25
CA GLN A 72 -4.94 0.35 7.21
C GLN A 72 -4.50 1.29 8.31
N LYS A 73 -3.61 0.82 9.17
CA LYS A 73 -3.09 1.62 10.27
C LYS A 73 -1.59 1.84 10.10
N ILE A 74 -1.14 3.08 10.25
CA ILE A 74 0.28 3.39 10.26
C ILE A 74 0.84 2.92 11.60
N THR A 75 1.78 1.98 11.56
CA THR A 75 2.40 1.41 12.76
C THR A 75 3.81 1.93 13.00
N LYS A 76 4.50 2.39 11.96
CA LYS A 76 5.87 2.89 12.08
C LYS A 76 6.18 3.89 10.98
N LEU A 77 6.87 4.95 11.35
CA LEU A 77 7.41 5.96 10.44
C LEU A 77 8.88 6.18 10.81
N VAL A 78 9.75 5.99 9.83
CA VAL A 78 11.17 6.35 9.95
C VAL A 78 11.47 7.33 8.84
N GLN A 79 11.81 8.55 9.20
CA GLN A 79 12.00 9.66 8.25
C GLN A 79 12.92 9.25 7.09
N ASN A 80 12.43 9.45 5.87
CA ASN A 80 13.16 9.18 4.63
C ASN A 80 13.62 7.71 4.46
N GLU A 81 13.05 6.80 5.25
CA GLU A 81 13.47 5.40 5.25
C GLU A 81 12.31 4.45 4.98
N ARG A 82 11.25 4.51 5.80
CA ARG A 82 10.12 3.59 5.63
C ARG A 82 8.86 4.04 6.34
N ILE A 83 7.75 3.50 5.84
CA ILE A 83 6.42 3.64 6.42
C ILE A 83 5.85 2.23 6.50
N GLU A 84 5.47 1.78 7.71
CA GLU A 84 4.92 0.44 7.90
C GLU A 84 3.45 0.52 8.30
N TYR A 85 2.67 -0.44 7.82
CA TYR A 85 1.23 -0.52 8.03
C TYR A 85 0.82 -1.90 8.50
N GLU A 86 -0.24 -1.92 9.33
CA GLU A 86 -1.00 -3.11 9.62
C GLU A 86 -2.30 -3.05 8.84
N MET A 87 -2.63 -4.12 8.13
CA MET A 87 -3.82 -4.21 7.29
C MET A 87 -4.79 -5.20 7.90
N LYS A 88 -6.07 -4.83 7.99
CA LYS A 88 -7.14 -5.72 8.39
C LYS A 88 -8.21 -5.70 7.31
N PHE A 89 -8.47 -6.86 6.73
CA PHE A 89 -9.48 -7.02 5.69
C PHE A 89 -10.73 -7.65 6.28
N GLU A 90 -11.90 -7.11 5.95
CA GLU A 90 -13.19 -7.66 6.36
C GLU A 90 -13.88 -8.37 5.21
N ARG A 91 -13.79 -7.83 4.00
CA ARG A 91 -14.36 -8.39 2.78
C ARG A 91 -13.35 -8.30 1.64
N PRO A 92 -13.37 -9.25 0.71
CA PRO A 92 -14.27 -10.40 0.60
C PRO A 92 -14.01 -11.50 1.63
N MET A 93 -12.88 -11.47 2.34
CA MET A 93 -12.54 -12.44 3.38
C MET A 93 -11.85 -11.75 4.53
N LYS A 94 -12.19 -12.15 5.76
CA LYS A 94 -11.47 -11.68 6.95
C LYS A 94 -10.04 -12.17 6.92
N ASN A 95 -9.08 -11.24 7.01
CA ASN A 95 -7.66 -11.55 6.97
C ASN A 95 -6.88 -10.37 7.53
N THR A 96 -5.63 -10.62 7.88
CA THR A 96 -4.70 -9.57 8.30
C THR A 96 -3.45 -9.66 7.45
N GLY A 97 -2.75 -8.55 7.33
CA GLY A 97 -1.48 -8.50 6.62
C GLY A 97 -0.68 -7.29 7.04
N THR A 98 0.50 -7.17 6.48
CA THR A 98 1.35 -6.01 6.68
C THR A 98 1.76 -5.46 5.32
N SER A 99 2.01 -4.18 5.30
CA SER A 99 2.47 -3.49 4.09
C SER A 99 3.49 -2.46 4.51
N LYS A 100 4.42 -2.13 3.63
CA LYS A 100 5.38 -1.07 3.90
C LYS A 100 5.92 -0.48 2.62
N PHE A 101 6.24 0.81 2.70
CA PHE A 101 7.09 1.47 1.72
C PHE A 101 8.50 1.55 2.29
N ILE A 102 9.47 1.19 1.48
CA ILE A 102 10.89 1.33 1.79
C ILE A 102 11.45 2.33 0.79
N LEU A 103 12.11 3.37 1.29
CA LEU A 103 12.72 4.39 0.46
C LEU A 103 14.23 4.25 0.51
N SER A 104 14.86 4.34 -0.66
CA SER A 104 16.30 4.27 -0.80
C SER A 104 16.77 5.40 -1.70
N GLU A 105 17.72 6.20 -1.23
CA GLU A 105 18.26 7.29 -2.02
C GLU A 105 19.16 6.75 -3.12
N VAL A 106 18.80 7.03 -4.39
CA VAL A 106 19.64 6.67 -5.53
C VAL A 106 20.72 7.74 -5.72
N ASN A 107 20.28 8.99 -5.65
CA ASN A 107 21.13 10.19 -5.63
C ASN A 107 20.30 11.34 -5.05
N ASP A 108 20.82 12.55 -5.04
CA ASP A 108 20.15 13.70 -4.44
C ASP A 108 18.85 14.12 -5.14
N LYS A 109 18.59 13.57 -6.34
CA LYS A 109 17.40 13.91 -7.15
C LYS A 109 16.52 12.71 -7.47
N GLN A 110 16.91 11.50 -7.04
CA GLN A 110 16.17 10.28 -7.36
C GLN A 110 16.04 9.37 -6.14
N THR A 111 14.87 8.77 -6.02
CA THR A 111 14.53 7.88 -4.91
C THR A 111 13.94 6.58 -5.44
N MET A 112 14.43 5.46 -4.96
CA MET A 112 13.79 4.18 -5.21
C MET A 112 12.76 3.93 -4.12
N VAL A 113 11.53 3.65 -4.53
CA VAL A 113 10.43 3.29 -3.65
C VAL A 113 10.10 1.83 -3.88
N THR A 114 10.15 1.05 -2.80
CA THR A 114 9.74 -0.36 -2.80
C THR A 114 8.46 -0.47 -1.99
N TRP A 115 7.44 -1.10 -2.56
CA TRP A 115 6.19 -1.41 -1.87
C TRP A 115 6.16 -2.91 -1.62
N ASP A 116 6.15 -3.28 -0.34
CA ASP A 116 6.18 -4.67 0.13
C ASP A 116 4.83 -4.98 0.79
N PHE A 117 4.23 -6.09 0.40
CA PHE A 117 2.98 -6.56 0.99
C PHE A 117 3.16 -8.00 1.44
N ARG A 118 2.76 -8.29 2.68
CA ARG A 118 2.87 -9.64 3.25
C ARG A 118 1.57 -10.03 3.93
N GLY A 119 1.18 -11.30 3.76
CA GLY A 119 0.00 -11.82 4.42
C GLY A 119 0.04 -13.33 4.48
N PRO A 120 -0.72 -13.92 5.43
CA PRO A 120 -0.78 -15.38 5.52
C PRO A 120 -1.55 -15.95 4.33
N THR A 121 -1.10 -17.10 3.83
CA THR A 121 -1.85 -17.87 2.85
C THR A 121 -2.55 -19.00 3.60
N LYS A 122 -3.89 -18.96 3.58
CA LYS A 122 -4.73 -19.99 4.24
C LYS A 122 -5.43 -20.82 3.18
N PHE A 123 -5.60 -22.11 3.49
CA PHE A 123 -6.44 -22.98 2.67
C PHE A 123 -7.88 -22.42 2.64
N PRO A 124 -8.59 -22.37 1.48
CA PRO A 124 -8.14 -22.83 0.16
C PRO A 124 -7.32 -21.80 -0.63
N MET A 125 -7.09 -20.62 -0.09
CA MET A 125 -6.38 -19.54 -0.77
C MET A 125 -4.94 -19.92 -1.14
N SER A 126 -4.32 -20.79 -0.35
CA SER A 126 -2.96 -21.28 -0.63
C SER A 126 -2.84 -21.94 -2.01
N LEU A 127 -3.93 -22.52 -2.52
CA LEU A 127 -3.94 -23.15 -3.85
C LEU A 127 -3.86 -22.13 -4.97
N LEU A 128 -4.25 -20.88 -4.70
CA LEU A 128 -4.29 -19.80 -5.68
C LEU A 128 -3.18 -18.77 -5.45
N THR A 129 -2.24 -19.07 -4.54
CA THR A 129 -1.20 -18.12 -4.14
C THR A 129 -0.43 -17.58 -5.33
N GLY A 130 -0.01 -18.42 -6.28
CA GLY A 130 0.75 -17.99 -7.44
C GLY A 130 -0.02 -17.00 -8.31
N ILE A 131 -1.30 -17.26 -8.55
CA ILE A 131 -2.16 -16.37 -9.33
C ILE A 131 -2.40 -15.06 -8.57
N PHE A 132 -2.68 -15.16 -7.27
CA PHE A 132 -2.92 -14.02 -6.40
C PHE A 132 -1.71 -13.10 -6.32
N GLN A 133 -0.50 -13.69 -6.15
CA GLN A 133 0.75 -12.92 -6.12
C GLN A 133 0.97 -12.17 -7.43
N LYS A 134 0.66 -12.80 -8.55
CA LYS A 134 0.82 -12.20 -9.86
C LYS A 134 -0.11 -11.02 -10.07
N MET A 135 -1.37 -11.17 -9.68
CA MET A 135 -2.37 -10.09 -9.75
C MET A 135 -2.03 -8.95 -8.82
N LEU A 136 -1.67 -9.25 -7.59
CA LEU A 136 -1.30 -8.25 -6.59
C LEU A 136 -0.03 -7.51 -7.01
N GLY A 137 0.97 -8.23 -7.53
CA GLY A 137 2.20 -7.63 -8.04
C GLY A 137 1.95 -6.68 -9.20
N LYS A 138 1.06 -7.04 -10.11
CA LYS A 138 0.66 -6.16 -11.22
C LYS A 138 0.02 -4.88 -10.70
N ASP A 139 -0.90 -5.01 -9.73
CA ASP A 139 -1.58 -3.86 -9.16
C ASP A 139 -0.64 -2.97 -8.36
N LEU A 140 0.32 -3.55 -7.62
CA LEU A 140 1.35 -2.80 -6.93
C LEU A 140 2.20 -2.00 -7.92
N MET A 141 2.60 -2.64 -9.02
CA MET A 141 3.43 -1.98 -10.03
C MET A 141 2.68 -0.84 -10.71
N MET A 142 1.41 -1.05 -11.05
CA MET A 142 0.58 0.00 -11.64
C MET A 142 0.43 1.18 -10.68
N SER A 143 0.24 0.89 -9.40
CA SER A 143 0.13 1.93 -8.36
C SER A 143 1.42 2.71 -8.22
N LEU A 144 2.57 2.03 -8.24
CA LEU A 144 3.88 2.69 -8.18
C LEU A 144 4.14 3.55 -9.41
N GLU A 145 3.71 3.10 -10.58
CA GLU A 145 3.80 3.91 -11.81
C GLU A 145 2.92 5.16 -11.74
N ASN A 146 1.72 5.03 -11.16
CA ASN A 146 0.85 6.17 -10.91
C ASN A 146 1.50 7.16 -9.94
N LEU A 147 2.11 6.65 -8.89
CA LEU A 147 2.85 7.46 -7.92
C LEU A 147 3.99 8.23 -8.59
N LYS A 148 4.76 7.53 -9.42
CA LYS A 148 5.87 8.14 -10.17
C LYS A 148 5.36 9.29 -11.04
N LYS A 149 4.32 9.05 -11.81
CA LYS A 149 3.72 10.09 -12.66
C LYS A 149 3.24 11.28 -11.83
N ARG A 150 2.64 11.02 -10.69
CA ARG A 150 2.10 12.06 -9.80
C ARG A 150 3.21 12.95 -9.26
N LEU A 151 4.31 12.36 -8.82
CA LEU A 151 5.39 13.09 -8.18
C LEU A 151 6.34 13.78 -9.17
N GLU A 152 6.40 13.31 -10.42
CA GLU A 152 7.27 13.88 -11.44
C GLU A 152 6.63 15.01 -12.26
N HIS A 153 5.35 15.28 -11.98
CA HIS A 153 4.62 16.31 -12.74
C HIS A 153 3.98 17.38 -11.84
#